data_47832531dac8fc1f8150e5059e82084c
#
_entry.id   47832531dac8fc1f8150e5059e82084c
#
_cell.length_a   1.000
_cell.length_b   1.000
_cell.length_c   1.000
_cell.angle_alpha   90.00
_cell.angle_beta   90.00
_cell.angle_gamma   90.00
#
_symmetry.space_group_name_H-M   'P 1'
#
loop_
_entity.id
_entity.type
_entity.pdbx_description
1 polymer ?
#
loop_
_entity_poly.entity_id
_entity_poly.type
_entity_poly.pdbx_seq_one_letter_code
_entity_poly.pdbx_strand_id
1 'polypeptide(L)'
;MCPMPISLLSRENLLSGFQWFFFIFCNTVVVPPTLVSAFHLPPSSLLMLTQYAFLTTAVACLLQTFCGHRRAIMEGPTGLWWGTILTITLAEASRGTPLNDIASSLAVGIAISAVLTILIGISGLGNRLAKLFTPTVMVTFMLLLGAQLTAIFFKGMLGLPFGIARTTVSLSLAPFLLSVAVMLFVIGLIIFLPPRISRYALLIGTVVGWAVWRICFGAAETAFGELHWQWFPLGSHGALSPGIILTAVMTGLVNISNTYGAIRGTDVFYPSATASGAHYRRSFIVSGIITLVTVPFAVIPFSPFVSSVGLLTQTGDSSRRSFFYGGMLFLLVALITPLTRFFCAIPLGVSSAVMLVSYLPLLYSSLVFSQQVKFTSRNIYRLALPLFVGLFLMSLPPVYLQDVPLTLRPLLSNGLLVGILLSVLLDNLIPWERIR
;
A
#
# COMPACT_ATOMS: atom_id res chain seq x y z
N MET A 1 3.58 11.46 -31.22
CA MET A 1 2.80 12.40 -30.39
C MET A 1 1.43 12.53 -31.04
N CYS A 2 0.38 11.92 -30.49
CA CYS A 2 -0.98 12.17 -30.99
C CYS A 2 -1.52 13.42 -30.29
N PRO A 3 -1.98 14.44 -30.99
CA PRO A 3 -2.56 15.62 -30.38
C PRO A 3 -3.85 15.19 -29.63
N MET A 4 -3.96 15.55 -28.38
CA MET A 4 -5.21 15.43 -27.64
C MET A 4 -6.22 16.46 -28.20
N PRO A 5 -7.39 16.05 -28.66
CA PRO A 5 -8.39 17.01 -29.08
C PRO A 5 -8.98 17.77 -27.90
N ILE A 6 -9.32 19.04 -28.15
CA ILE A 6 -9.61 20.11 -27.18
C ILE A 6 -10.97 19.97 -26.43
N SER A 7 -11.68 18.85 -26.49
CA SER A 7 -12.84 18.62 -25.62
C SER A 7 -12.42 18.10 -24.22
N LEU A 8 -11.50 18.80 -23.59
CA LEU A 8 -10.86 18.40 -22.33
C LEU A 8 -11.79 18.47 -21.11
N LEU A 9 -12.84 19.25 -21.11
CA LEU A 9 -13.70 19.54 -19.96
C LEU A 9 -15.10 18.93 -20.10
N SER A 10 -15.21 17.60 -20.25
CA SER A 10 -16.52 16.99 -20.04
C SER A 10 -16.82 16.90 -18.54
N ARG A 11 -18.06 17.20 -18.11
CA ARG A 11 -18.49 17.06 -16.71
C ARG A 11 -18.24 15.66 -16.17
N GLU A 12 -18.36 14.65 -17.00
CA GLU A 12 -18.13 13.24 -16.64
C GLU A 12 -16.67 12.98 -16.26
N ASN A 13 -15.70 13.47 -17.06
CA ASN A 13 -14.28 13.30 -16.76
C ASN A 13 -13.85 14.02 -15.47
N LEU A 14 -14.44 15.16 -15.17
CA LEU A 14 -14.16 15.87 -13.91
C LEU A 14 -14.70 15.13 -12.70
N LEU A 15 -15.94 14.63 -12.77
CA LEU A 15 -16.54 13.84 -11.68
C LEU A 15 -15.76 12.55 -11.44
N SER A 16 -15.37 11.84 -12.49
CA SER A 16 -14.53 10.66 -12.38
C SER A 16 -13.12 11.02 -11.89
N GLY A 17 -12.60 12.19 -12.27
CA GLY A 17 -11.34 12.72 -11.73
C GLY A 17 -11.41 12.95 -10.21
N PHE A 18 -12.53 13.46 -9.70
CA PHE A 18 -12.76 13.56 -8.26
C PHE A 18 -12.76 12.20 -7.56
N GLN A 19 -13.31 11.16 -8.18
CA GLN A 19 -13.26 9.80 -7.61
C GLN A 19 -11.81 9.30 -7.51
N TRP A 20 -11.02 9.48 -8.56
CA TRP A 20 -9.61 9.14 -8.55
C TRP A 20 -8.83 9.95 -7.51
N PHE A 21 -9.10 11.25 -7.38
CA PHE A 21 -8.51 12.08 -6.35
C PHE A 21 -8.74 11.48 -4.96
N PHE A 22 -9.98 11.15 -4.60
CA PHE A 22 -10.29 10.58 -3.29
C PHE A 22 -9.72 9.18 -3.10
N PHE A 23 -9.71 8.37 -4.15
CA PHE A 23 -9.08 7.06 -4.08
C PHE A 23 -7.56 7.18 -3.80
N ILE A 24 -6.86 8.06 -4.50
CA ILE A 24 -5.43 8.34 -4.28
C ILE A 24 -5.23 8.90 -2.87
N PHE A 25 -6.04 9.87 -2.49
CA PHE A 25 -5.99 10.51 -1.18
C PHE A 25 -6.17 9.51 -0.03
N CYS A 26 -7.25 8.73 -0.02
CA CYS A 26 -7.51 7.75 1.04
C CYS A 26 -6.38 6.73 1.17
N ASN A 27 -5.80 6.27 0.05
CA ASN A 27 -4.70 5.31 0.05
C ASN A 27 -3.36 5.91 0.51
N THR A 28 -3.23 7.23 0.59
CA THR A 28 -1.97 7.89 0.94
C THR A 28 -2.00 8.50 2.34
N VAL A 29 -3.12 9.09 2.75
CA VAL A 29 -3.23 9.89 4.00
C VAL A 29 -3.01 9.08 5.28
N VAL A 30 -3.28 7.78 5.27
CA VAL A 30 -3.19 6.90 6.46
C VAL A 30 -1.73 6.53 6.79
N VAL A 31 -0.84 6.59 5.80
CA VAL A 31 0.53 6.09 5.90
C VAL A 31 1.40 6.96 6.82
N PRO A 32 1.51 8.28 6.64
CA PRO A 32 2.39 9.13 7.45
C PRO A 32 2.13 9.06 8.96
N PRO A 33 0.88 9.08 9.46
CA PRO A 33 0.62 8.95 10.91
C PRO A 33 1.19 7.66 11.49
N THR A 34 1.16 6.56 10.74
CA THR A 34 1.69 5.28 11.21
C THR A 34 3.22 5.29 11.32
N LEU A 35 3.91 5.98 10.41
CA LEU A 35 5.36 6.15 10.46
C LEU A 35 5.77 7.06 11.63
N VAL A 36 5.04 8.17 11.84
CA VAL A 36 5.26 9.05 12.99
C VAL A 36 5.16 8.26 14.29
N SER A 37 4.13 7.41 14.41
CA SER A 37 3.94 6.54 15.57
C SER A 37 5.04 5.48 15.70
N ALA A 38 5.38 4.78 14.61
CA ALA A 38 6.33 3.68 14.63
C ALA A 38 7.77 4.12 14.95
N PHE A 39 8.18 5.28 14.43
CA PHE A 39 9.52 5.84 14.63
C PHE A 39 9.58 6.86 15.77
N HIS A 40 8.50 7.02 16.54
CA HIS A 40 8.41 7.97 17.66
C HIS A 40 8.82 9.40 17.29
N LEU A 41 8.43 9.84 16.10
CA LEU A 41 8.71 11.18 15.63
C LEU A 41 7.83 12.21 16.37
N PRO A 42 8.28 13.46 16.45
CA PRO A 42 7.45 14.52 17.02
C PRO A 42 6.18 14.72 16.15
N PRO A 43 5.03 15.06 16.76
CA PRO A 43 3.78 15.29 16.01
C PRO A 43 3.89 16.33 14.89
N SER A 44 4.80 17.31 15.05
CA SER A 44 5.12 18.34 14.03
C SER A 44 5.63 17.73 12.71
N SER A 45 6.23 16.54 12.72
CA SER A 45 6.72 15.85 11.52
C SER A 45 5.60 15.33 10.64
N LEU A 46 4.36 15.21 11.15
CA LEU A 46 3.23 14.65 10.41
C LEU A 46 2.93 15.44 9.13
N LEU A 47 2.91 16.77 9.21
CA LEU A 47 2.63 17.62 8.06
C LEU A 47 3.67 17.44 6.96
N MET A 48 4.95 17.45 7.33
CA MET A 48 6.06 17.25 6.41
C MET A 48 5.99 15.88 5.71
N LEU A 49 5.87 14.79 6.49
CA LEU A 49 5.78 13.44 5.93
C LEU A 49 4.54 13.26 5.03
N THR A 50 3.42 13.88 5.41
CA THR A 50 2.20 13.83 4.58
C THR A 50 2.41 14.59 3.28
N GLN A 51 3.04 15.75 3.33
CA GLN A 51 3.31 16.53 2.11
C GLN A 51 4.29 15.79 1.18
N TYR A 52 5.31 15.14 1.73
CA TYR A 52 6.20 14.26 0.94
C TYR A 52 5.43 13.11 0.28
N ALA A 53 4.60 12.40 1.05
CA ALA A 53 3.81 11.29 0.54
C ALA A 53 2.82 11.76 -0.55
N PHE A 54 2.13 12.88 -0.35
CA PHE A 54 1.18 13.42 -1.32
C PHE A 54 1.86 13.86 -2.60
N LEU A 55 2.94 14.65 -2.50
CA LEU A 55 3.67 15.16 -3.65
C LEU A 55 4.23 14.00 -4.49
N THR A 56 4.91 13.08 -3.85
CA THR A 56 5.54 11.95 -4.54
C THR A 56 4.52 11.01 -5.16
N THR A 57 3.39 10.74 -4.47
CA THR A 57 2.30 9.92 -5.03
C THR A 57 1.63 10.60 -6.23
N ALA A 58 1.38 11.91 -6.15
CA ALA A 58 0.82 12.66 -7.29
C ALA A 58 1.74 12.57 -8.51
N VAL A 59 3.03 12.86 -8.32
CA VAL A 59 4.04 12.79 -9.38
C VAL A 59 4.16 11.36 -9.92
N ALA A 60 4.13 10.35 -9.06
CA ALA A 60 4.18 8.95 -9.46
C ALA A 60 3.00 8.55 -10.34
N CYS A 61 1.78 8.89 -9.95
CA CYS A 61 0.57 8.64 -10.74
C CYS A 61 0.66 9.28 -12.12
N LEU A 62 1.09 10.55 -12.19
CA LEU A 62 1.24 11.27 -13.46
C LEU A 62 2.34 10.65 -14.34
N LEU A 63 3.51 10.33 -13.78
CA LEU A 63 4.60 9.72 -14.54
C LEU A 63 4.21 8.33 -15.08
N GLN A 64 3.53 7.51 -14.30
CA GLN A 64 3.04 6.21 -14.76
C GLN A 64 2.02 6.33 -15.90
N THR A 65 1.17 7.36 -15.85
CA THR A 65 0.17 7.63 -16.90
C THR A 65 0.81 7.94 -18.24
N PHE A 66 1.94 8.65 -18.25
CA PHE A 66 2.60 9.10 -19.49
C PHE A 66 3.77 8.22 -19.91
N CYS A 67 4.63 7.88 -18.95
CA CYS A 67 5.92 7.22 -19.20
C CYS A 67 5.93 5.74 -18.83
N GLY A 68 5.07 5.30 -17.88
CA GLY A 68 5.02 3.95 -17.34
C GLY A 68 4.03 3.03 -18.07
N HIS A 69 3.12 2.43 -17.30
CA HIS A 69 2.13 1.47 -17.80
C HIS A 69 1.02 2.11 -18.67
N ARG A 70 0.82 3.41 -18.63
CA ARG A 70 -0.13 4.17 -19.46
C ARG A 70 -1.59 3.75 -19.28
N ARG A 71 -2.00 3.37 -18.09
CA ARG A 71 -3.37 2.98 -17.70
C ARG A 71 -3.84 3.82 -16.53
N ALA A 72 -5.14 3.86 -16.29
CA ALA A 72 -5.72 4.43 -15.08
C ALA A 72 -5.51 3.48 -13.89
N ILE A 73 -4.32 3.49 -13.34
CA ILE A 73 -3.90 2.68 -12.18
C ILE A 73 -3.13 3.61 -11.25
N MET A 74 -3.54 3.67 -9.98
CA MET A 74 -2.81 4.43 -8.97
C MET A 74 -1.42 3.85 -8.77
N GLU A 75 -0.43 4.71 -8.70
CA GLU A 75 0.91 4.43 -8.20
C GLU A 75 1.07 5.06 -6.82
N GLY A 76 1.53 4.30 -5.84
CA GLY A 76 1.62 4.86 -4.49
C GLY A 76 2.35 3.97 -3.49
N PRO A 77 2.38 4.38 -2.21
CA PRO A 77 3.03 3.63 -1.13
C PRO A 77 2.34 2.28 -0.93
N THR A 78 3.04 1.18 -1.21
CA THR A 78 2.41 -0.14 -1.24
C THR A 78 2.16 -0.73 0.12
N GLY A 79 1.05 -1.45 0.28
CA GLY A 79 0.71 -2.15 1.50
C GLY A 79 1.74 -3.20 1.92
N LEU A 80 2.39 -3.87 0.96
CA LEU A 80 3.47 -4.82 1.23
C LEU A 80 4.65 -4.13 1.94
N TRP A 81 5.14 -3.03 1.39
CA TRP A 81 6.22 -2.25 2.00
C TRP A 81 5.79 -1.61 3.31
N TRP A 82 4.59 -1.04 3.35
CA TRP A 82 4.03 -0.44 4.56
C TRP A 82 4.00 -1.44 5.71
N GLY A 83 3.41 -2.60 5.48
CA GLY A 83 3.39 -3.67 6.48
C GLY A 83 4.78 -4.16 6.86
N THR A 84 5.68 -4.33 5.89
CA THR A 84 7.08 -4.76 6.14
C THR A 84 7.83 -3.75 7.02
N ILE A 85 7.77 -2.46 6.70
CA ILE A 85 8.44 -1.40 7.47
C ILE A 85 7.93 -1.39 8.92
N LEU A 86 6.59 -1.40 9.12
CA LEU A 86 6.01 -1.41 10.46
C LEU A 86 6.39 -2.67 11.25
N THR A 87 6.38 -3.85 10.61
CA THR A 87 6.74 -5.12 11.26
C THR A 87 8.20 -5.15 11.65
N ILE A 88 9.12 -4.77 10.75
CA ILE A 88 10.56 -4.72 11.06
C ILE A 88 10.83 -3.72 12.17
N THR A 89 10.24 -2.52 12.06
CA THR A 89 10.45 -1.47 13.08
C THR A 89 9.98 -1.94 14.45
N LEU A 90 8.79 -2.54 14.55
CA LEU A 90 8.30 -3.07 15.81
C LEU A 90 9.17 -4.21 16.33
N ALA A 91 9.53 -5.17 15.48
CA ALA A 91 10.29 -6.35 15.87
C ALA A 91 11.71 -6.00 16.32
N GLU A 92 12.42 -5.17 15.59
CA GLU A 92 13.80 -4.83 15.91
C GLU A 92 13.88 -3.82 17.08
N ALA A 93 12.97 -2.85 17.13
CA ALA A 93 12.91 -1.91 18.24
C ALA A 93 12.52 -2.61 19.57
N SER A 94 11.66 -3.65 19.54
CA SER A 94 11.33 -4.44 20.73
C SER A 94 12.52 -5.23 21.29
N ARG A 95 13.56 -5.43 20.47
CA ARG A 95 14.83 -6.07 20.85
C ARG A 95 15.91 -5.08 21.28
N GLY A 96 15.60 -3.78 21.27
CA GLY A 96 16.53 -2.72 21.66
C GLY A 96 17.36 -2.16 20.51
N THR A 97 17.11 -2.54 19.26
CA THR A 97 17.78 -1.92 18.11
C THR A 97 17.35 -0.44 18.01
N PRO A 98 18.30 0.50 17.93
CA PRO A 98 17.97 1.92 17.81
C PRO A 98 17.15 2.21 16.53
N LEU A 99 16.12 3.05 16.64
CA LEU A 99 15.27 3.39 15.50
C LEU A 99 16.05 4.02 14.34
N ASN A 100 17.12 4.76 14.64
CA ASN A 100 18.00 5.34 13.62
C ASN A 100 18.74 4.25 12.81
N ASP A 101 19.18 3.16 13.46
CA ASP A 101 19.84 2.04 12.79
C ASP A 101 18.86 1.27 11.90
N ILE A 102 17.62 1.11 12.38
CA ILE A 102 16.54 0.51 11.59
C ILE A 102 16.24 1.37 10.36
N ALA A 103 16.07 2.69 10.54
CA ALA A 103 15.77 3.63 9.45
C ALA A 103 16.89 3.65 8.40
N SER A 104 18.15 3.73 8.83
CA SER A 104 19.31 3.73 7.94
C SER A 104 19.42 2.43 7.14
N SER A 105 19.22 1.28 7.80
CA SER A 105 19.24 -0.04 7.15
C SER A 105 18.09 -0.19 6.15
N LEU A 106 16.90 0.27 6.48
CA LEU A 106 15.75 0.29 5.57
C LEU A 106 16.01 1.18 4.37
N ALA A 107 16.56 2.40 4.57
CA ALA A 107 16.87 3.32 3.48
C ALA A 107 17.85 2.71 2.47
N VAL A 108 18.92 2.06 2.95
CA VAL A 108 19.89 1.35 2.10
C VAL A 108 19.23 0.18 1.37
N GLY A 109 18.46 -0.65 2.07
CA GLY A 109 17.77 -1.79 1.48
C GLY A 109 16.72 -1.37 0.43
N ILE A 110 15.98 -0.29 0.67
CA ILE A 110 15.04 0.31 -0.28
C ILE A 110 15.79 0.84 -1.51
N ALA A 111 16.91 1.53 -1.33
CA ALA A 111 17.72 2.03 -2.45
C ALA A 111 18.23 0.88 -3.34
N ILE A 112 18.76 -0.18 -2.74
CA ILE A 112 19.20 -1.39 -3.48
C ILE A 112 18.03 -2.01 -4.22
N SER A 113 16.88 -2.17 -3.56
CA SER A 113 15.66 -2.70 -4.15
C SER A 113 15.17 -1.86 -5.34
N ALA A 114 15.23 -0.53 -5.23
CA ALA A 114 14.87 0.38 -6.31
C ALA A 114 15.78 0.22 -7.53
N VAL A 115 17.11 0.14 -7.32
CA VAL A 115 18.09 -0.11 -8.38
C VAL A 115 17.82 -1.47 -9.04
N LEU A 116 17.58 -2.52 -8.27
CA LEU A 116 17.25 -3.84 -8.82
C LEU A 116 15.95 -3.79 -9.64
N THR A 117 14.93 -3.07 -9.20
CA THR A 117 13.67 -2.89 -9.94
C THR A 117 13.91 -2.18 -11.28
N ILE A 118 14.77 -1.16 -11.31
CA ILE A 118 15.18 -0.47 -12.55
C ILE A 118 15.90 -1.45 -13.48
N LEU A 119 16.86 -2.21 -12.96
CA LEU A 119 17.62 -3.19 -13.74
C LEU A 119 16.72 -4.30 -14.32
N ILE A 120 15.76 -4.80 -13.55
CA ILE A 120 14.74 -5.74 -14.01
C ILE A 120 13.89 -5.12 -15.15
N GLY A 121 13.53 -3.85 -15.03
CA GLY A 121 12.84 -3.12 -16.07
C GLY A 121 13.67 -3.00 -17.34
N ILE A 122 14.94 -2.56 -17.25
CA ILE A 122 15.83 -2.35 -18.39
C ILE A 122 16.16 -3.67 -19.09
N SER A 123 16.53 -4.72 -18.34
CA SER A 123 16.91 -6.03 -18.88
C SER A 123 15.74 -6.80 -19.50
N GLY A 124 14.49 -6.42 -19.19
CA GLY A 124 13.32 -7.19 -19.61
C GLY A 124 13.13 -8.51 -18.85
N LEU A 125 13.93 -8.75 -17.80
CA LEU A 125 13.83 -9.94 -16.95
C LEU A 125 12.46 -10.04 -16.28
N GLY A 126 11.76 -8.91 -16.13
CA GLY A 126 10.41 -8.84 -15.59
C GLY A 126 9.45 -9.86 -16.21
N ASN A 127 9.51 -10.09 -17.53
CA ASN A 127 8.65 -11.07 -18.20
C ASN A 127 8.93 -12.54 -17.76
N ARG A 128 10.18 -12.83 -17.39
CA ARG A 128 10.54 -14.16 -16.85
C ARG A 128 10.09 -14.29 -15.40
N LEU A 129 10.29 -13.23 -14.60
CA LEU A 129 9.86 -13.19 -13.21
C LEU A 129 8.33 -13.24 -13.07
N ALA A 130 7.58 -12.71 -14.04
CA ALA A 130 6.12 -12.83 -14.07
C ALA A 130 5.62 -14.26 -13.97
N LYS A 131 6.38 -15.23 -14.51
CA LYS A 131 6.03 -16.64 -14.47
C LYS A 131 6.07 -17.25 -13.07
N LEU A 132 6.86 -16.65 -12.16
CA LEU A 132 6.95 -17.09 -10.76
C LEU A 132 5.68 -16.72 -9.98
N PHE A 133 4.97 -15.68 -10.41
CA PHE A 133 3.73 -15.23 -9.78
C PHE A 133 2.52 -15.91 -10.43
N THR A 134 2.41 -17.20 -10.18
CA THR A 134 1.27 -18.02 -10.61
C THR A 134 -0.03 -17.57 -9.96
N PRO A 135 -1.19 -18.00 -10.45
CA PRO A 135 -2.47 -17.69 -9.79
C PRO A 135 -2.51 -18.10 -8.31
N THR A 136 -1.91 -19.25 -7.93
CA THR A 136 -1.83 -19.67 -6.52
C THR A 136 -1.02 -18.72 -5.66
N VAL A 137 0.15 -18.29 -6.16
CA VAL A 137 1.00 -17.31 -5.50
C VAL A 137 0.25 -15.99 -5.32
N MET A 138 -0.50 -15.55 -6.34
CA MET A 138 -1.30 -14.33 -6.26
C MET A 138 -2.44 -14.45 -5.23
N VAL A 139 -3.08 -15.60 -5.09
CA VAL A 139 -4.07 -15.87 -4.03
C VAL A 139 -3.42 -15.73 -2.66
N THR A 140 -2.31 -16.42 -2.42
CA THR A 140 -1.56 -16.34 -1.16
C THR A 140 -1.17 -14.90 -0.83
N PHE A 141 -0.62 -14.18 -1.83
CA PHE A 141 -0.22 -12.78 -1.69
C PHE A 141 -1.39 -11.90 -1.26
N MET A 142 -2.53 -11.97 -1.96
CA MET A 142 -3.68 -11.12 -1.67
C MET A 142 -4.31 -11.42 -0.32
N LEU A 143 -4.39 -12.70 0.08
CA LEU A 143 -4.94 -13.09 1.39
C LEU A 143 -4.03 -12.63 2.54
N LEU A 144 -2.73 -12.86 2.45
CA LEU A 144 -1.79 -12.42 3.48
C LEU A 144 -1.69 -10.90 3.56
N LEU A 145 -1.67 -10.21 2.42
CA LEU A 145 -1.68 -8.75 2.37
C LEU A 145 -2.98 -8.18 2.96
N GLY A 146 -4.11 -8.77 2.61
CA GLY A 146 -5.41 -8.40 3.17
C GLY A 146 -5.44 -8.57 4.69
N ALA A 147 -4.95 -9.70 5.22
CA ALA A 147 -4.86 -9.95 6.65
C ALA A 147 -3.96 -8.93 7.36
N GLN A 148 -2.79 -8.63 6.81
CA GLN A 148 -1.86 -7.66 7.40
C GLN A 148 -2.42 -6.24 7.41
N LEU A 149 -2.99 -5.78 6.30
CA LEU A 149 -3.58 -4.45 6.22
C LEU A 149 -4.82 -4.31 7.09
N THR A 150 -5.65 -5.35 7.18
CA THR A 150 -6.77 -5.40 8.11
C THR A 150 -6.30 -5.18 9.55
N ALA A 151 -5.23 -5.85 9.98
CA ALA A 151 -4.66 -5.65 11.30
C ALA A 151 -4.16 -4.21 11.52
N ILE A 152 -3.53 -3.59 10.51
CA ILE A 152 -3.09 -2.19 10.55
C ILE A 152 -4.29 -1.25 10.71
N PHE A 153 -5.34 -1.44 9.90
CA PHE A 153 -6.51 -0.56 9.97
C PHE A 153 -7.27 -0.72 11.28
N PHE A 154 -7.44 -1.94 11.80
CA PHE A 154 -8.04 -2.13 13.12
C PHE A 154 -7.21 -1.47 14.23
N LYS A 155 -5.88 -1.53 14.19
CA LYS A 155 -5.04 -0.77 15.12
C LYS A 155 -5.31 0.73 15.03
N GLY A 156 -5.44 1.28 13.82
CA GLY A 156 -5.79 2.69 13.60
C GLY A 156 -7.18 3.06 14.14
N MET A 157 -8.18 2.19 13.96
CA MET A 157 -9.53 2.38 14.50
C MET A 157 -9.56 2.33 16.03
N LEU A 158 -8.74 1.44 16.63
CA LEU A 158 -8.61 1.29 18.07
C LEU A 158 -7.73 2.38 18.71
N GLY A 159 -7.06 3.20 17.92
CA GLY A 159 -6.10 4.19 18.43
C GLY A 159 -4.83 3.57 19.04
N LEU A 160 -4.50 2.33 18.66
CA LEU A 160 -3.32 1.63 19.17
C LEU A 160 -2.04 2.13 18.47
N PRO A 161 -0.90 2.19 19.18
CA PRO A 161 0.36 2.60 18.59
C PRO A 161 0.85 1.58 17.55
N PHE A 162 1.53 2.05 16.53
CA PHE A 162 2.15 1.21 15.49
C PHE A 162 3.60 0.80 15.82
N GLY A 163 4.20 1.47 16.81
CA GLY A 163 5.51 1.14 17.37
C GLY A 163 5.40 0.56 18.79
N ILE A 164 6.51 0.58 19.52
CA ILE A 164 6.54 0.20 20.94
C ILE A 164 5.78 1.25 21.73
N ALA A 165 4.79 0.82 22.51
CA ALA A 165 4.09 1.73 23.41
C ALA A 165 5.02 2.22 24.52
N ARG A 166 5.18 3.54 24.64
CA ARG A 166 5.98 4.18 25.71
C ARG A 166 5.20 4.32 27.02
N THR A 167 3.88 4.23 26.95
CA THR A 167 2.95 4.37 28.08
C THR A 167 1.87 3.29 27.98
N THR A 168 1.22 2.99 29.10
CA THR A 168 0.04 2.12 29.12
C THR A 168 -1.06 2.78 28.28
N VAL A 169 -1.41 2.15 27.17
CA VAL A 169 -2.48 2.63 26.29
C VAL A 169 -3.79 2.00 26.75
N SER A 170 -4.73 2.82 27.19
CA SER A 170 -6.10 2.39 27.44
C SER A 170 -6.91 2.47 26.14
N LEU A 171 -7.72 1.45 25.87
CA LEU A 171 -8.65 1.44 24.75
C LEU A 171 -9.74 2.47 24.96
N SER A 172 -9.86 3.44 24.06
CA SER A 172 -10.96 4.38 24.03
C SER A 172 -12.12 3.79 23.23
N LEU A 173 -13.13 3.28 23.94
CA LEU A 173 -14.27 2.59 23.30
C LEU A 173 -15.08 3.52 22.39
N ALA A 174 -15.33 4.77 22.78
CA ALA A 174 -16.15 5.71 22.02
C ALA A 174 -15.58 6.05 20.63
N PRO A 175 -14.29 6.43 20.46
CA PRO A 175 -13.68 6.60 19.15
C PRO A 175 -13.67 5.33 18.29
N PHE A 176 -13.48 4.17 18.91
CA PHE A 176 -13.54 2.89 18.19
C PHE A 176 -14.94 2.60 17.67
N LEU A 177 -15.98 2.75 18.51
CA LEU A 177 -17.38 2.54 18.07
C LEU A 177 -17.78 3.49 16.94
N LEU A 178 -17.33 4.75 16.99
CA LEU A 178 -17.55 5.67 15.88
C LEU A 178 -16.83 5.19 14.61
N SER A 179 -15.60 4.72 14.71
CA SER A 179 -14.86 4.17 13.56
C SER A 179 -15.59 2.96 12.96
N VAL A 180 -16.12 2.07 13.80
CA VAL A 180 -16.96 0.93 13.36
C VAL A 180 -18.24 1.42 12.69
N ALA A 181 -18.91 2.42 13.26
CA ALA A 181 -20.12 3.00 12.65
C ALA A 181 -19.83 3.60 11.26
N VAL A 182 -18.69 4.29 11.08
CA VAL A 182 -18.24 4.81 9.78
C VAL A 182 -17.97 3.66 8.81
N MET A 183 -17.31 2.60 9.24
CA MET A 183 -17.04 1.40 8.42
C MET A 183 -18.36 0.79 7.93
N LEU A 184 -19.30 0.53 8.84
CA LEU A 184 -20.61 -0.05 8.51
C LEU A 184 -21.44 0.89 7.61
N PHE A 185 -21.38 2.19 7.84
CA PHE A 185 -22.01 3.19 6.99
C PHE A 185 -21.48 3.13 5.56
N VAL A 186 -20.17 3.08 5.36
CA VAL A 186 -19.55 2.98 4.02
C VAL A 186 -19.93 1.67 3.35
N ILE A 187 -19.91 0.55 4.07
CA ILE A 187 -20.37 -0.75 3.55
C ILE A 187 -21.84 -0.67 3.13
N GLY A 188 -22.68 -0.05 3.95
CA GLY A 188 -24.09 0.17 3.63
C GLY A 188 -24.28 1.00 2.37
N LEU A 189 -23.52 2.08 2.18
CA LEU A 189 -23.53 2.87 0.94
C LEU A 189 -23.16 2.04 -0.29
N ILE A 190 -22.21 1.12 -0.16
CA ILE A 190 -21.76 0.26 -1.27
C ILE A 190 -22.82 -0.78 -1.61
N ILE A 191 -23.45 -1.39 -0.62
CA ILE A 191 -24.36 -2.53 -0.81
C ILE A 191 -25.77 -2.08 -1.23
N PHE A 192 -26.32 -1.05 -0.56
CA PHE A 192 -27.74 -0.71 -0.68
C PHE A 192 -28.03 0.42 -1.67
N LEU A 193 -27.03 1.23 -2.06
CA LEU A 193 -27.27 2.34 -2.97
C LEU A 193 -26.96 1.98 -4.42
N PRO A 194 -27.64 2.64 -5.38
CA PRO A 194 -27.39 2.41 -6.79
C PRO A 194 -25.95 2.81 -7.17
N PRO A 195 -25.37 2.21 -8.23
CA PRO A 195 -23.97 2.45 -8.63
C PRO A 195 -23.60 3.92 -8.85
N ARG A 196 -24.58 4.77 -9.18
CA ARG A 196 -24.38 6.23 -9.34
C ARG A 196 -23.97 6.93 -8.04
N ILE A 197 -24.33 6.39 -6.87
CA ILE A 197 -24.03 6.96 -5.54
C ILE A 197 -22.96 6.12 -4.85
N SER A 198 -23.07 4.77 -4.91
CA SER A 198 -22.16 3.86 -4.23
C SER A 198 -20.70 4.04 -4.66
N ARG A 199 -20.45 4.48 -5.88
CA ARG A 199 -19.11 4.82 -6.37
C ARG A 199 -18.43 5.95 -5.58
N TYR A 200 -19.19 6.79 -4.85
CA TYR A 200 -18.67 7.85 -3.97
C TYR A 200 -18.61 7.44 -2.50
N ALA A 201 -18.88 6.18 -2.17
CA ALA A 201 -19.04 5.73 -0.78
C ALA A 201 -17.81 6.04 0.09
N LEU A 202 -16.59 5.87 -0.42
CA LEU A 202 -15.36 6.19 0.32
C LEU A 202 -15.25 7.68 0.63
N LEU A 203 -15.59 8.54 -0.34
CA LEU A 203 -15.63 9.99 -0.16
C LEU A 203 -16.69 10.38 0.87
N ILE A 204 -17.93 9.92 0.68
CA ILE A 204 -19.04 10.24 1.59
C ILE A 204 -18.72 9.76 2.99
N GLY A 205 -18.19 8.54 3.13
CA GLY A 205 -17.77 7.98 4.41
C GLY A 205 -16.68 8.80 5.11
N THR A 206 -15.70 9.27 4.36
CA THR A 206 -14.64 10.12 4.91
C THR A 206 -15.19 11.45 5.40
N VAL A 207 -15.97 12.14 4.58
CA VAL A 207 -16.53 13.46 4.90
C VAL A 207 -17.51 13.38 6.08
N VAL A 208 -18.47 12.45 6.00
CA VAL A 208 -19.47 12.25 7.06
C VAL A 208 -18.81 11.77 8.35
N GLY A 209 -17.93 10.77 8.26
CA GLY A 209 -17.20 10.26 9.42
C GLY A 209 -16.36 11.33 10.12
N TRP A 210 -15.68 12.18 9.34
CA TRP A 210 -14.91 13.31 9.89
C TRP A 210 -15.81 14.36 10.52
N ALA A 211 -16.91 14.73 9.87
CA ALA A 211 -17.89 15.69 10.44
C ALA A 211 -18.46 15.18 11.76
N VAL A 212 -18.91 13.92 11.81
CA VAL A 212 -19.43 13.31 13.05
C VAL A 212 -18.36 13.23 14.13
N TRP A 213 -17.11 12.87 13.76
CA TRP A 213 -16.00 12.86 14.71
C TRP A 213 -15.77 14.23 15.34
N ARG A 214 -15.80 15.30 14.53
CA ARG A 214 -15.62 16.67 15.03
C ARG A 214 -16.75 17.11 15.97
N ILE A 215 -17.96 16.66 15.73
CA ILE A 215 -19.13 16.93 16.59
C ILE A 215 -18.98 16.20 17.93
N CYS A 216 -18.57 14.92 17.91
CA CYS A 216 -18.50 14.07 19.10
C CYS A 216 -17.25 14.33 19.96
N PHE A 217 -16.09 14.59 19.35
CA PHE A 217 -14.80 14.64 20.03
C PHE A 217 -14.06 15.98 19.88
N GLY A 218 -14.65 16.93 19.16
CA GLY A 218 -14.03 18.22 18.88
C GLY A 218 -12.97 18.15 17.76
N ALA A 219 -12.30 19.28 17.56
CA ALA A 219 -11.16 19.32 16.65
C ALA A 219 -9.96 18.66 17.33
N ALA A 220 -9.29 17.75 16.61
CA ALA A 220 -7.98 17.30 17.07
C ALA A 220 -7.06 18.54 17.12
N GLU A 221 -6.52 18.86 18.28
CA GLU A 221 -5.44 19.84 18.44
C GLU A 221 -4.17 19.23 17.84
N THR A 222 -4.12 19.13 16.54
CA THR A 222 -2.89 18.79 15.85
C THR A 222 -2.08 20.09 15.77
N ALA A 223 -1.15 20.27 16.69
CA ALA A 223 -0.12 21.28 16.57
C ALA A 223 0.75 20.94 15.36
N PHE A 224 0.21 21.21 14.17
CA PHE A 224 1.01 21.14 12.95
C PHE A 224 2.04 22.27 13.06
N GLY A 225 3.30 21.89 13.28
CA GLY A 225 4.42 22.83 13.24
C GLY A 225 4.52 23.52 11.87
N GLU A 226 5.44 24.46 11.77
CA GLU A 226 5.84 24.99 10.48
C GLU A 226 6.41 23.88 9.59
N LEU A 227 6.23 24.00 8.28
CA LEU A 227 6.78 23.06 7.33
C LEU A 227 8.29 23.25 7.23
N HIS A 228 9.05 22.34 7.79
CA HIS A 228 10.50 22.28 7.65
C HIS A 228 10.87 21.10 6.76
N TRP A 229 11.53 21.36 5.64
CA TRP A 229 12.04 20.31 4.77
C TRP A 229 13.27 19.65 5.41
N GLN A 230 13.16 18.37 5.66
CA GLN A 230 14.23 17.57 6.27
C GLN A 230 14.53 16.34 5.43
N TRP A 231 15.79 16.12 5.13
CA TRP A 231 16.28 14.89 4.52
C TRP A 231 16.39 13.79 5.59
N PHE A 232 16.04 12.58 5.22
CA PHE A 232 16.09 11.41 6.11
C PHE A 232 15.40 11.62 7.47
N PRO A 233 14.12 12.00 7.49
CA PRO A 233 13.42 12.33 8.73
C PRO A 233 13.29 11.17 9.73
N LEU A 234 13.43 9.91 9.26
CA LEU A 234 13.41 8.72 10.14
C LEU A 234 14.78 8.42 10.76
N GLY A 235 15.87 8.94 10.18
CA GLY A 235 17.25 8.70 10.60
C GLY A 235 18.17 8.43 9.40
N SER A 236 19.44 8.83 9.49
CA SER A 236 20.37 8.78 8.35
C SER A 236 21.76 8.21 8.63
N HIS A 237 22.18 8.13 9.87
CA HIS A 237 23.57 7.80 10.25
C HIS A 237 23.62 6.68 11.30
N GLY A 238 22.79 5.68 11.17
CA GLY A 238 22.76 4.51 12.06
C GLY A 238 23.67 3.39 11.57
N ALA A 239 23.94 2.43 12.46
CA ALA A 239 24.62 1.19 12.12
C ALA A 239 23.75 0.37 11.15
N LEU A 240 24.40 -0.23 10.14
CA LEU A 240 23.71 -1.01 9.13
C LEU A 240 23.52 -2.47 9.57
N SER A 241 22.28 -2.95 9.56
CA SER A 241 21.92 -4.34 9.80
C SER A 241 21.76 -5.10 8.48
N PRO A 242 22.62 -6.08 8.19
CA PRO A 242 22.51 -6.89 6.97
C PRO A 242 21.16 -7.62 6.87
N GLY A 243 20.57 -8.03 8.00
CA GLY A 243 19.27 -8.71 8.02
C GLY A 243 18.13 -7.80 7.59
N ILE A 244 18.11 -6.54 8.06
CA ILE A 244 17.11 -5.55 7.64
C ILE A 244 17.26 -5.23 6.15
N ILE A 245 18.51 -5.03 5.68
CA ILE A 245 18.80 -4.76 4.28
C ILE A 245 18.35 -5.93 3.40
N LEU A 246 18.69 -7.17 3.77
CA LEU A 246 18.27 -8.36 3.04
C LEU A 246 16.74 -8.46 2.96
N THR A 247 16.05 -8.26 4.08
CA THR A 247 14.58 -8.31 4.13
C THR A 247 13.96 -7.23 3.25
N ALA A 248 14.52 -6.01 3.25
CA ALA A 248 14.07 -4.92 2.39
C ALA A 248 14.28 -5.25 0.91
N VAL A 249 15.42 -5.81 0.53
CA VAL A 249 15.69 -6.24 -0.85
C VAL A 249 14.70 -7.32 -1.29
N MET A 250 14.48 -8.33 -0.46
CA MET A 250 13.52 -9.40 -0.74
C MET A 250 12.08 -8.85 -0.86
N THR A 251 11.72 -7.89 -0.01
CA THR A 251 10.42 -7.19 -0.09
C THR A 251 10.27 -6.49 -1.45
N GLY A 252 11.31 -5.82 -1.93
CA GLY A 252 11.28 -5.17 -3.23
C GLY A 252 11.11 -6.14 -4.40
N LEU A 253 11.77 -7.29 -4.34
CA LEU A 253 11.59 -8.34 -5.35
C LEU A 253 10.17 -8.90 -5.35
N VAL A 254 9.60 -9.12 -4.16
CA VAL A 254 8.19 -9.57 -4.04
C VAL A 254 7.23 -8.46 -4.46
N ASN A 255 7.56 -7.19 -4.22
CA ASN A 255 6.72 -6.04 -4.59
C ASN A 255 6.45 -5.94 -6.11
N ILE A 256 7.28 -6.57 -6.94
CA ILE A 256 7.06 -6.72 -8.38
C ILE A 256 5.70 -7.37 -8.67
N SER A 257 5.20 -8.26 -7.79
CA SER A 257 3.90 -8.91 -7.91
C SER A 257 2.73 -7.92 -8.01
N ASN A 258 2.81 -6.78 -7.31
CA ASN A 258 1.80 -5.72 -7.40
C ASN A 258 1.68 -5.18 -8.83
N THR A 259 2.82 -4.94 -9.49
CA THR A 259 2.84 -4.44 -10.87
C THR A 259 2.18 -5.45 -11.82
N TYR A 260 2.46 -6.74 -11.67
CA TYR A 260 1.80 -7.77 -12.49
C TYR A 260 0.30 -7.86 -12.19
N GLY A 261 -0.07 -7.91 -10.92
CA GLY A 261 -1.46 -7.97 -10.49
C GLY A 261 -2.28 -6.78 -10.99
N ALA A 262 -1.77 -5.57 -10.84
CA ALA A 262 -2.46 -4.35 -11.24
C ALA A 262 -2.58 -4.22 -12.76
N ILE A 263 -1.49 -4.38 -13.51
CA ILE A 263 -1.50 -4.22 -14.96
C ILE A 263 -2.33 -5.33 -15.62
N ARG A 264 -2.12 -6.59 -15.24
CA ARG A 264 -2.88 -7.72 -15.78
C ARG A 264 -4.35 -7.70 -15.38
N GLY A 265 -4.63 -7.32 -14.14
CA GLY A 265 -6.00 -7.20 -13.63
C GLY A 265 -6.83 -6.14 -14.37
N THR A 266 -6.17 -5.15 -14.99
CA THR A 266 -6.84 -4.12 -15.78
C THR A 266 -7.00 -4.47 -17.26
N ASP A 267 -6.52 -5.62 -17.76
CA ASP A 267 -6.61 -6.01 -19.18
C ASP A 267 -8.06 -6.03 -19.69
N VAL A 268 -9.01 -6.41 -18.83
CA VAL A 268 -10.44 -6.43 -19.18
C VAL A 268 -10.99 -5.06 -19.55
N PHE A 269 -10.38 -3.98 -19.06
CA PHE A 269 -10.76 -2.60 -19.38
C PHE A 269 -10.02 -2.01 -20.58
N TYR A 270 -9.00 -2.70 -21.07
CA TYR A 270 -8.15 -2.28 -22.19
C TYR A 270 -8.00 -3.40 -23.24
N PRO A 271 -9.12 -3.89 -23.84
CA PRO A 271 -9.09 -5.04 -24.74
C PRO A 271 -8.24 -4.82 -26.00
N SER A 272 -8.14 -3.58 -26.47
CA SER A 272 -7.29 -3.21 -27.63
C SER A 272 -5.81 -2.98 -27.26
N ALA A 273 -5.46 -2.98 -25.95
CA ALA A 273 -4.12 -2.68 -25.45
C ALA A 273 -3.78 -3.58 -24.25
N THR A 274 -3.89 -4.90 -24.46
CA THR A 274 -3.53 -5.90 -23.44
C THR A 274 -2.09 -5.73 -22.96
N ALA A 275 -1.81 -6.13 -21.73
CA ALA A 275 -0.51 -5.97 -21.10
C ALA A 275 0.59 -6.66 -21.93
N SER A 276 1.59 -5.90 -22.33
CA SER A 276 2.77 -6.36 -23.06
C SER A 276 4.01 -6.20 -22.19
N GLY A 277 5.10 -6.88 -22.59
CA GLY A 277 6.39 -6.70 -21.93
C GLY A 277 6.86 -5.25 -21.83
N ALA A 278 6.48 -4.41 -22.78
CA ALA A 278 6.80 -2.99 -22.76
C ALA A 278 6.08 -2.21 -21.63
N HIS A 279 4.83 -2.57 -21.31
CA HIS A 279 4.11 -1.96 -20.19
C HIS A 279 4.79 -2.28 -18.85
N TYR A 280 5.16 -3.54 -18.63
CA TYR A 280 5.87 -3.95 -17.42
C TYR A 280 7.25 -3.29 -17.31
N ARG A 281 8.06 -3.31 -18.39
CA ARG A 281 9.38 -2.69 -18.41
C ARG A 281 9.33 -1.22 -18.02
N ARG A 282 8.45 -0.44 -18.65
CA ARG A 282 8.30 0.99 -18.36
C ARG A 282 7.83 1.23 -16.93
N SER A 283 6.85 0.45 -16.47
CA SER A 283 6.33 0.56 -15.11
C SER A 283 7.43 0.29 -14.08
N PHE A 284 8.23 -0.77 -14.22
CA PHE A 284 9.34 -1.06 -13.31
C PHE A 284 10.38 0.04 -13.29
N ILE A 285 10.76 0.58 -14.46
CA ILE A 285 11.73 1.68 -14.53
C ILE A 285 11.18 2.91 -13.79
N VAL A 286 9.93 3.28 -14.05
CA VAL A 286 9.32 4.46 -13.41
C VAL A 286 9.16 4.25 -11.91
N SER A 287 8.59 3.12 -11.45
CA SER A 287 8.45 2.82 -10.02
C SER A 287 9.79 2.77 -9.30
N GLY A 288 10.81 2.16 -9.93
CA GLY A 288 12.15 2.09 -9.37
C GLY A 288 12.82 3.47 -9.25
N ILE A 289 12.72 4.33 -10.28
CA ILE A 289 13.25 5.70 -10.23
C ILE A 289 12.55 6.50 -9.13
N ILE A 290 11.22 6.45 -9.08
CA ILE A 290 10.46 7.16 -8.05
C ILE A 290 10.86 6.67 -6.66
N THR A 291 10.92 5.36 -6.44
CA THR A 291 11.33 4.79 -5.16
C THR A 291 12.74 5.26 -4.78
N LEU A 292 13.70 5.27 -5.70
CA LEU A 292 15.07 5.72 -5.44
C LEU A 292 15.12 7.20 -5.05
N VAL A 293 14.39 8.05 -5.78
CA VAL A 293 14.32 9.49 -5.51
C VAL A 293 13.63 9.78 -4.19
N THR A 294 12.71 8.92 -3.75
CA THR A 294 11.93 9.15 -2.53
C THR A 294 12.58 8.58 -1.26
N VAL A 295 13.67 7.82 -1.37
CA VAL A 295 14.40 7.30 -0.19
C VAL A 295 14.74 8.39 0.82
N PRO A 296 15.31 9.55 0.43
CA PRO A 296 15.66 10.61 1.39
C PRO A 296 14.45 11.28 2.06
N PHE A 297 13.26 11.10 1.53
CA PHE A 297 12.01 11.70 2.06
C PHE A 297 11.24 10.75 2.98
N ALA A 298 11.79 9.55 3.25
CA ALA A 298 11.15 8.51 4.07
C ALA A 298 9.74 8.12 3.58
N VAL A 299 9.52 8.17 2.29
CA VAL A 299 8.27 7.73 1.68
C VAL A 299 8.33 6.22 1.45
N ILE A 300 7.25 5.53 1.76
CA ILE A 300 7.13 4.09 1.52
C ILE A 300 7.27 3.80 0.02
N PRO A 301 8.05 2.76 -0.37
CA PRO A 301 8.26 2.41 -1.77
C PRO A 301 6.99 2.18 -2.57
N PHE A 302 7.04 2.55 -3.83
CA PHE A 302 5.92 2.60 -4.74
C PHE A 302 5.75 1.32 -5.57
N SER A 303 4.50 1.04 -5.94
CA SER A 303 4.14 0.23 -7.10
C SER A 303 2.69 0.51 -7.52
N PRO A 304 2.27 0.04 -8.71
CA PRO A 304 0.87 0.09 -9.13
C PRO A 304 -0.04 -0.67 -8.17
N PHE A 305 -1.18 -0.06 -7.82
CA PHE A 305 -2.15 -0.62 -6.89
C PHE A 305 -3.11 -1.61 -7.56
N VAL A 306 -3.13 -2.85 -7.09
CA VAL A 306 -4.09 -3.87 -7.54
C VAL A 306 -5.54 -3.44 -7.23
N SER A 307 -5.77 -2.71 -6.14
CA SER A 307 -7.09 -2.20 -5.76
C SER A 307 -7.68 -1.21 -6.77
N SER A 308 -6.88 -0.63 -7.67
CA SER A 308 -7.37 0.15 -8.81
C SER A 308 -8.31 -0.65 -9.72
N VAL A 309 -8.12 -1.97 -9.83
CA VAL A 309 -9.04 -2.87 -10.57
C VAL A 309 -10.43 -2.81 -9.97
N GLY A 310 -10.54 -2.80 -8.64
CA GLY A 310 -11.81 -2.67 -7.93
C GLY A 310 -12.50 -1.35 -8.23
N LEU A 311 -11.77 -0.23 -8.19
CA LEU A 311 -12.33 1.08 -8.54
C LEU A 311 -12.80 1.13 -10.00
N LEU A 312 -12.01 0.62 -10.93
CA LEU A 312 -12.39 0.56 -12.35
C LEU A 312 -13.65 -0.29 -12.57
N THR A 313 -13.76 -1.43 -11.87
CA THR A 313 -14.96 -2.29 -11.92
C THR A 313 -16.19 -1.55 -11.39
N GLN A 314 -16.04 -0.81 -10.29
CA GLN A 314 -17.12 -0.09 -9.63
C GLN A 314 -17.58 1.14 -10.44
N THR A 315 -16.64 1.86 -11.04
CA THR A 315 -16.93 3.12 -11.76
C THR A 315 -17.25 2.91 -13.23
N GLY A 316 -16.74 1.84 -13.85
CA GLY A 316 -16.79 1.58 -15.29
C GLY A 316 -15.96 2.57 -16.13
N ASP A 317 -15.20 3.48 -15.50
CA ASP A 317 -14.40 4.49 -16.21
C ASP A 317 -12.91 4.13 -16.18
N SER A 318 -12.40 3.63 -17.28
CA SER A 318 -10.98 3.36 -17.52
C SER A 318 -10.22 4.50 -18.21
N SER A 319 -10.82 5.70 -18.29
CA SER A 319 -10.24 6.84 -18.96
C SER A 319 -8.97 7.33 -18.27
N ARG A 320 -7.86 7.36 -19.01
CA ARG A 320 -6.62 7.99 -18.54
C ARG A 320 -6.77 9.48 -18.26
N ARG A 321 -7.76 10.14 -18.90
CA ARG A 321 -8.02 11.57 -18.67
C ARG A 321 -8.62 11.80 -17.30
N SER A 322 -9.63 11.03 -16.91
CA SER A 322 -10.21 11.09 -15.56
C SER A 322 -9.15 10.83 -14.49
N PHE A 323 -8.29 9.82 -14.70
CA PHE A 323 -7.17 9.54 -13.79
C PHE A 323 -6.17 10.70 -13.74
N PHE A 324 -5.83 11.30 -14.87
CA PHE A 324 -4.95 12.47 -14.92
C PHE A 324 -5.53 13.65 -14.13
N TYR A 325 -6.84 13.95 -14.26
CA TYR A 325 -7.46 14.99 -13.44
C TYR A 325 -7.41 14.71 -11.95
N GLY A 326 -7.66 13.46 -11.56
CA GLY A 326 -7.52 13.05 -10.16
C GLY A 326 -6.09 13.26 -9.64
N GLY A 327 -5.10 12.86 -10.41
CA GLY A 327 -3.68 13.06 -10.10
C GLY A 327 -3.28 14.54 -10.01
N MET A 328 -3.80 15.38 -10.93
CA MET A 328 -3.56 16.83 -10.91
C MET A 328 -4.21 17.51 -9.70
N LEU A 329 -5.45 17.14 -9.36
CA LEU A 329 -6.11 17.64 -8.14
C LEU A 329 -5.30 17.23 -6.89
N PHE A 330 -4.79 16.01 -6.87
CA PHE A 330 -3.98 15.53 -5.76
C PHE A 330 -2.63 16.26 -5.68
N LEU A 331 -2.01 16.56 -6.83
CA LEU A 331 -0.81 17.38 -6.91
C LEU A 331 -1.07 18.79 -6.37
N LEU A 332 -2.20 19.39 -6.73
CA LEU A 332 -2.58 20.71 -6.22
C LEU A 332 -2.70 20.71 -4.69
N VAL A 333 -3.35 19.70 -4.11
CA VAL A 333 -3.43 19.54 -2.65
C VAL A 333 -2.04 19.39 -2.03
N ALA A 334 -1.16 18.62 -2.66
CA ALA A 334 0.21 18.41 -2.19
C ALA A 334 1.08 19.66 -2.22
N LEU A 335 0.87 20.55 -3.22
CA LEU A 335 1.64 21.79 -3.36
C LEU A 335 1.14 22.91 -2.45
N ILE A 336 -0.13 22.91 -2.08
CA ILE A 336 -0.75 23.94 -1.25
C ILE A 336 -0.76 23.48 0.20
N THR A 337 0.24 23.87 0.99
CA THR A 337 0.41 23.47 2.40
C THR A 337 -0.86 23.65 3.25
N PRO A 338 -1.64 24.74 3.15
CA PRO A 338 -2.91 24.85 3.86
C PRO A 338 -3.92 23.75 3.53
N LEU A 339 -3.98 23.28 2.27
CA LEU A 339 -4.84 22.14 1.88
C LEU A 339 -4.32 20.84 2.46
N THR A 340 -3.01 20.60 2.37
CA THR A 340 -2.41 19.41 3.00
C THR A 340 -2.70 19.39 4.50
N ARG A 341 -2.52 20.54 5.19
CA ARG A 341 -2.82 20.70 6.62
C ARG A 341 -4.29 20.40 6.93
N PHE A 342 -5.21 20.91 6.12
CA PHE A 342 -6.64 20.62 6.24
C PHE A 342 -6.93 19.13 6.20
N PHE A 343 -6.37 18.42 5.21
CA PHE A 343 -6.57 16.99 5.04
C PHE A 343 -5.84 16.13 6.08
N CYS A 344 -4.70 16.59 6.63
CA CYS A 344 -4.04 15.93 7.75
C CYS A 344 -4.88 15.92 9.04
N ALA A 345 -5.87 16.82 9.16
CA ALA A 345 -6.75 16.89 10.31
C ALA A 345 -7.82 15.77 10.34
N ILE A 346 -7.88 14.90 9.32
CA ILE A 346 -8.78 13.74 9.32
C ILE A 346 -8.30 12.73 10.38
N PRO A 347 -9.18 12.34 11.32
CA PRO A 347 -8.82 11.41 12.38
C PRO A 347 -8.38 10.05 11.83
N LEU A 348 -7.32 9.48 12.42
CA LEU A 348 -6.78 8.19 12.00
C LEU A 348 -7.83 7.06 12.08
N GLY A 349 -8.73 7.10 13.07
CA GLY A 349 -9.82 6.13 13.19
C GLY A 349 -10.79 6.17 12.01
N VAL A 350 -11.17 7.36 11.55
CA VAL A 350 -12.06 7.54 10.40
C VAL A 350 -11.38 7.09 9.11
N SER A 351 -10.16 7.56 8.85
CA SER A 351 -9.41 7.17 7.65
C SER A 351 -9.12 5.67 7.62
N SER A 352 -8.77 5.06 8.75
CA SER A 352 -8.56 3.61 8.86
C SER A 352 -9.83 2.81 8.59
N ALA A 353 -10.99 3.26 9.09
CA ALA A 353 -12.28 2.62 8.85
C ALA A 353 -12.63 2.62 7.35
N VAL A 354 -12.49 3.76 6.69
CA VAL A 354 -12.76 3.90 5.25
C VAL A 354 -11.79 3.04 4.43
N MET A 355 -10.49 3.04 4.82
CA MET A 355 -9.47 2.25 4.14
C MET A 355 -9.72 0.75 4.29
N LEU A 356 -10.12 0.29 5.48
CA LEU A 356 -10.48 -1.11 5.68
C LEU A 356 -11.51 -1.56 4.64
N VAL A 357 -12.58 -0.78 4.46
CA VAL A 357 -13.61 -1.09 3.45
C VAL A 357 -13.04 -1.12 2.03
N SER A 358 -12.11 -0.22 1.69
CA SER A 358 -11.51 -0.18 0.36
C SER A 358 -10.62 -1.39 0.05
N TYR A 359 -10.11 -2.08 1.08
CA TYR A 359 -9.26 -3.26 0.94
C TYR A 359 -10.00 -4.60 1.05
N LEU A 360 -11.22 -4.63 1.60
CA LEU A 360 -12.03 -5.86 1.63
C LEU A 360 -12.19 -6.53 0.24
N PRO A 361 -12.30 -5.79 -0.89
CA PRO A 361 -12.33 -6.38 -2.22
C PRO A 361 -11.07 -7.15 -2.64
N LEU A 362 -9.95 -7.09 -1.89
CA LEU A 362 -8.81 -7.99 -2.13
C LEU A 362 -9.20 -9.46 -2.00
N LEU A 363 -10.16 -9.77 -1.12
CA LEU A 363 -10.71 -11.11 -1.00
C LEU A 363 -11.38 -11.54 -2.33
N TYR A 364 -12.20 -10.67 -2.93
CA TYR A 364 -12.80 -10.95 -4.22
C TYR A 364 -11.74 -11.18 -5.31
N SER A 365 -10.71 -10.34 -5.35
CA SER A 365 -9.58 -10.52 -6.28
C SER A 365 -8.88 -11.85 -6.07
N SER A 366 -8.67 -12.28 -4.82
CA SER A 366 -8.08 -13.59 -4.52
C SER A 366 -8.94 -14.75 -5.00
N LEU A 367 -10.27 -14.63 -4.85
CA LEU A 367 -11.23 -15.65 -5.35
C LEU A 367 -11.21 -15.73 -6.88
N VAL A 368 -11.11 -14.61 -7.59
CA VAL A 368 -10.97 -14.58 -9.06
C VAL A 368 -9.70 -15.30 -9.52
N PHE A 369 -8.57 -15.08 -8.85
CA PHE A 369 -7.34 -15.82 -9.15
C PHE A 369 -7.47 -17.30 -8.79
N SER A 370 -8.16 -17.66 -7.70
CA SER A 370 -8.36 -19.05 -7.29
C SER A 370 -9.16 -19.87 -8.30
N GLN A 371 -10.08 -19.25 -9.04
CA GLN A 371 -10.86 -19.89 -10.09
C GLN A 371 -9.99 -20.38 -11.28
N GLN A 372 -8.78 -19.82 -11.44
CA GLN A 372 -7.83 -20.26 -12.47
C GLN A 372 -7.07 -21.54 -12.07
N VAL A 373 -7.27 -22.03 -10.85
CA VAL A 373 -6.59 -23.18 -10.29
C VAL A 373 -7.61 -24.25 -9.88
N LYS A 374 -7.44 -25.47 -10.37
CA LYS A 374 -8.24 -26.60 -9.90
C LYS A 374 -7.60 -27.19 -8.65
N PHE A 375 -8.14 -26.86 -7.48
CA PHE A 375 -7.69 -27.44 -6.23
C PHE A 375 -8.24 -28.85 -6.03
N THR A 376 -7.36 -29.75 -5.58
CA THR A 376 -7.67 -31.11 -5.15
C THR A 376 -7.21 -31.30 -3.71
N SER A 377 -7.62 -32.36 -3.05
CA SER A 377 -7.18 -32.68 -1.69
C SER A 377 -5.66 -32.87 -1.56
N ARG A 378 -4.99 -33.19 -2.67
CA ARG A 378 -3.52 -33.37 -2.69
C ARG A 378 -2.76 -32.09 -3.02
N ASN A 379 -3.26 -31.27 -3.92
CA ASN A 379 -2.56 -30.06 -4.35
C ASN A 379 -2.91 -28.81 -3.53
N ILE A 380 -3.89 -28.90 -2.63
CA ILE A 380 -4.28 -27.76 -1.77
C ILE A 380 -3.12 -27.25 -0.89
N TYR A 381 -2.16 -28.12 -0.58
CA TYR A 381 -1.02 -27.78 0.27
C TYR A 381 -0.13 -26.67 -0.32
N ARG A 382 -0.12 -26.46 -1.64
CA ARG A 382 0.59 -25.38 -2.28
C ARG A 382 0.06 -23.99 -1.91
N LEU A 383 -1.22 -23.90 -1.53
CA LEU A 383 -1.86 -22.70 -1.01
C LEU A 383 -1.90 -22.69 0.52
N ALA A 384 -2.35 -23.80 1.13
CA ALA A 384 -2.63 -23.86 2.56
C ALA A 384 -1.37 -23.69 3.41
N LEU A 385 -0.27 -24.36 3.05
CA LEU A 385 0.96 -24.30 3.84
C LEU A 385 1.56 -22.89 3.88
N PRO A 386 1.80 -22.18 2.74
CA PRO A 386 2.30 -20.82 2.76
C PRO A 386 1.38 -19.84 3.48
N LEU A 387 0.06 -19.98 3.28
CA LEU A 387 -0.93 -19.11 3.91
C LEU A 387 -0.88 -19.25 5.44
N PHE A 388 -0.97 -20.47 5.97
CA PHE A 388 -1.01 -20.68 7.41
C PHE A 388 0.34 -20.42 8.08
N VAL A 389 1.47 -20.72 7.43
CA VAL A 389 2.80 -20.33 7.93
C VAL A 389 2.93 -18.82 7.98
N GLY A 390 2.48 -18.11 6.94
CA GLY A 390 2.49 -16.65 6.92
C GLY A 390 1.64 -16.04 8.03
N LEU A 391 0.40 -16.53 8.22
CA LEU A 391 -0.49 -16.08 9.29
C LEU A 391 0.06 -16.39 10.69
N PHE A 392 0.63 -17.57 10.87
CA PHE A 392 1.29 -17.95 12.13
C PHE A 392 2.42 -16.99 12.47
N LEU A 393 3.33 -16.74 11.52
CA LEU A 393 4.46 -15.82 11.74
C LEU A 393 4.01 -14.37 11.97
N MET A 394 2.89 -13.93 11.37
CA MET A 394 2.31 -12.61 11.66
C MET A 394 1.81 -12.50 13.11
N SER A 395 1.37 -13.60 13.70
CA SER A 395 0.87 -13.64 15.08
C SER A 395 1.96 -13.91 16.12
N LEU A 396 3.14 -14.35 15.69
CA LEU A 396 4.24 -14.75 16.57
C LEU A 396 4.91 -13.51 17.19
N PRO A 397 4.94 -13.39 18.52
CA PRO A 397 5.68 -12.31 19.17
C PRO A 397 7.18 -12.36 18.81
N PRO A 398 7.80 -11.20 18.50
CA PRO A 398 9.20 -11.13 18.08
C PRO A 398 10.20 -11.76 19.07
N VAL A 399 9.84 -11.80 20.35
CA VAL A 399 10.70 -12.36 21.40
C VAL A 399 11.06 -13.84 21.19
N TYR A 400 10.21 -14.61 20.53
CA TYR A 400 10.49 -16.04 20.27
C TYR A 400 11.51 -16.28 19.14
N LEU A 401 11.92 -15.24 18.44
CA LEU A 401 12.92 -15.34 17.36
C LEU A 401 14.32 -14.91 17.83
N GLN A 402 14.61 -14.88 19.14
CA GLN A 402 15.90 -14.38 19.67
C GLN A 402 17.09 -15.26 19.27
N ASP A 403 16.89 -16.58 19.19
CA ASP A 403 17.94 -17.54 18.83
C ASP A 403 18.19 -17.64 17.31
N VAL A 404 17.36 -16.97 16.51
CA VAL A 404 17.54 -16.94 15.06
C VAL A 404 18.73 -16.03 14.71
N PRO A 405 19.56 -16.41 13.72
CA PRO A 405 20.66 -15.56 13.26
C PRO A 405 20.19 -14.15 12.87
N LEU A 406 20.97 -13.13 13.24
CA LEU A 406 20.65 -11.71 13.05
C LEU A 406 20.30 -11.37 11.58
N THR A 407 20.91 -12.08 10.63
CA THR A 407 20.67 -11.89 9.20
C THR A 407 19.29 -12.38 8.73
N LEU A 408 18.74 -13.43 9.36
CA LEU A 408 17.44 -14.02 8.97
C LEU A 408 16.28 -13.57 9.86
N ARG A 409 16.58 -13.01 11.03
CA ARG A 409 15.59 -12.63 12.03
C ARG A 409 14.55 -11.61 11.51
N PRO A 410 14.94 -10.50 10.84
CA PRO A 410 13.97 -9.55 10.28
C PRO A 410 13.08 -10.19 9.20
N LEU A 411 13.64 -11.10 8.41
CA LEU A 411 12.90 -11.83 7.39
C LEU A 411 11.84 -12.73 8.02
N LEU A 412 12.20 -13.56 8.99
CA LEU A 412 11.27 -14.47 9.66
C LEU A 412 10.26 -13.75 10.56
N SER A 413 10.54 -12.54 11.00
CA SER A 413 9.57 -11.69 11.70
C SER A 413 8.48 -11.16 10.75
N ASN A 414 8.68 -11.23 9.43
CA ASN A 414 7.73 -10.77 8.44
C ASN A 414 6.94 -11.94 7.82
N GLY A 415 5.85 -12.34 8.46
CA GLY A 415 5.03 -13.47 8.03
C GLY A 415 4.44 -13.30 6.63
N LEU A 416 4.10 -12.06 6.21
CA LEU A 416 3.65 -11.78 4.84
C LEU A 416 4.72 -12.19 3.83
N LEU A 417 5.94 -11.69 4.03
CA LEU A 417 7.04 -11.93 3.11
C LEU A 417 7.42 -13.42 3.06
N VAL A 418 7.54 -14.06 4.21
CA VAL A 418 7.85 -15.51 4.29
C VAL A 418 6.77 -16.34 3.63
N GLY A 419 5.49 -16.05 3.88
CA GLY A 419 4.38 -16.78 3.25
C GLY A 419 4.40 -16.65 1.73
N ILE A 420 4.66 -15.46 1.19
CA ILE A 420 4.75 -15.26 -0.26
C ILE A 420 5.96 -16.00 -0.84
N LEU A 421 7.14 -15.89 -0.21
CA LEU A 421 8.34 -16.58 -0.68
C LEU A 421 8.16 -18.10 -0.66
N LEU A 422 7.56 -18.64 0.40
CA LEU A 422 7.23 -20.05 0.51
C LEU A 422 6.25 -20.48 -0.59
N SER A 423 5.24 -19.66 -0.88
CA SER A 423 4.28 -19.91 -1.97
C SER A 423 4.99 -19.93 -3.33
N VAL A 424 5.87 -18.98 -3.60
CA VAL A 424 6.68 -18.93 -4.83
C VAL A 424 7.54 -20.19 -4.95
N LEU A 425 8.21 -20.60 -3.88
CA LEU A 425 9.05 -21.80 -3.88
C LEU A 425 8.24 -23.06 -4.13
N LEU A 426 7.19 -23.29 -3.37
CA LEU A 426 6.37 -24.51 -3.48
C LEU A 426 5.68 -24.63 -4.84
N ASP A 427 5.12 -23.51 -5.33
CA ASP A 427 4.34 -23.55 -6.56
C ASP A 427 5.21 -23.70 -7.82
N ASN A 428 6.45 -23.25 -7.79
CA ASN A 428 7.36 -23.33 -8.93
C ASN A 428 8.32 -24.54 -8.89
N LEU A 429 8.59 -25.12 -7.70
CA LEU A 429 9.51 -26.25 -7.58
C LEU A 429 8.79 -27.60 -7.66
N ILE A 430 7.53 -27.68 -7.21
CA ILE A 430 6.77 -28.93 -7.17
C ILE A 430 5.84 -29.00 -8.39
N PRO A 431 5.90 -30.07 -9.18
CA PRO A 431 5.05 -30.26 -10.36
C PRO A 431 3.63 -30.70 -9.96
N TRP A 432 2.85 -29.81 -9.36
CA TRP A 432 1.51 -30.08 -8.81
C TRP A 432 0.52 -30.69 -9.80
N GLU A 433 0.67 -30.40 -11.08
CA GLU A 433 -0.20 -30.93 -12.13
C GLU A 433 -0.03 -32.43 -12.34
N ARG A 434 1.11 -33.03 -11.94
CA ARG A 434 1.41 -34.46 -12.01
C ARG A 434 0.96 -35.19 -10.75
N ILE A 435 0.59 -34.52 -9.70
CA ILE A 435 0.10 -35.07 -8.44
C ILE A 435 -1.42 -35.25 -8.59
N ARG A 436 -1.84 -36.41 -9.01
CA ARG A 436 -3.26 -36.80 -9.15
C ARG A 436 -3.87 -37.29 -7.84
#